data_e347b752e6923b0ee81965bc3ec27636
#
_entry.id   e347b752e6923b0ee81965bc3ec27636
#
_cell.length_a   1.000
_cell.length_b   1.000
_cell.length_c   1.000
_cell.angle_alpha   90.00
_cell.angle_beta   90.00
_cell.angle_gamma   90.00
#
_symmetry.space_group_name_H-M   'P 1'
#
loop_
_entity.id
_entity.type
_entity.pdbx_description
1 polymer ?
#
loop_
_entity_poly.entity_id
_entity_poly.type
_entity_poly.pdbx_seq_one_letter_code
_entity_poly.pdbx_strand_id
1 'polypeptide(L)'
;MKCLLLLAFIGVAVAFPTFAEDDDDKIVGGYTCAENSVPYQVSLNSGYHFCGGSLISSQWVVSAAHCYKSRIQVQLGKHNLGLTESTQQFINSAKVIRHSGYSSYTLDNDIMLIKLATPATLSKAIQTIPLPTSCVAAGTTCLISGWGNTLSSGSNYPDELQCLKAPVLTDEQCSDAYPGQITKNMICVGYLEGGKDSCQPWNSLQTW
;
A
#
# COMPACT_ATOMS: atom_id res chain seq x y z
N MET A 1 32.41 -27.52 58.55
CA MET A 1 31.91 -26.33 57.81
C MET A 1 32.09 -26.61 56.33
N LYS A 2 30.97 -26.89 55.61
CA LYS A 2 30.97 -27.13 54.14
C LYS A 2 30.52 -25.84 53.46
N CYS A 3 31.44 -25.18 52.72
CA CYS A 3 31.12 -24.06 51.85
C CYS A 3 30.47 -24.59 50.58
N LEU A 4 29.17 -24.26 50.35
CA LEU A 4 28.47 -24.46 49.09
C LEU A 4 28.78 -23.25 48.17
N LEU A 5 29.50 -23.48 47.07
CA LEU A 5 29.66 -22.52 45.99
C LEU A 5 28.40 -22.58 45.10
N LEU A 6 27.61 -21.53 45.13
CA LEU A 6 26.53 -21.31 44.18
C LEU A 6 27.12 -20.67 42.89
N LEU A 7 27.20 -21.46 41.83
CA LEU A 7 27.53 -20.98 40.50
C LEU A 7 26.23 -20.36 39.89
N ALA A 8 26.17 -19.03 39.82
CA ALA A 8 25.16 -18.32 39.09
C ALA A 8 25.46 -18.37 37.58
N PHE A 9 24.70 -19.10 36.81
CA PHE A 9 24.73 -19.03 35.36
C PHE A 9 24.06 -17.73 34.93
N ILE A 10 24.82 -16.76 34.48
CA ILE A 10 24.33 -15.58 33.80
C ILE A 10 24.06 -16.01 32.35
N GLY A 11 22.79 -16.28 32.05
CA GLY A 11 22.33 -16.47 30.68
C GLY A 11 22.38 -15.15 29.94
N VAL A 12 23.32 -14.99 29.03
CA VAL A 12 23.30 -13.88 28.07
C VAL A 12 22.19 -14.19 27.03
N ALA A 13 21.05 -13.53 27.16
CA ALA A 13 20.03 -13.53 26.11
C ALA A 13 20.59 -12.72 24.93
N VAL A 14 21.04 -13.41 23.90
CA VAL A 14 21.34 -12.78 22.60
C VAL A 14 19.99 -12.48 21.94
N ALA A 15 19.55 -11.23 22.01
CA ALA A 15 18.45 -10.77 21.20
C ALA A 15 18.93 -10.76 19.74
N PHE A 16 18.46 -11.73 18.95
CA PHE A 16 18.56 -11.62 17.51
C PHE A 16 17.64 -10.46 17.08
N PRO A 17 18.11 -9.53 16.21
CA PRO A 17 17.19 -8.59 15.62
C PRO A 17 16.17 -9.40 14.81
N THR A 18 14.94 -9.44 15.28
CA THR A 18 13.82 -9.83 14.43
C THR A 18 13.78 -8.78 13.34
N PHE A 19 14.05 -9.18 12.11
CA PHE A 19 13.68 -8.36 10.96
C PHE A 19 12.17 -8.15 11.09
N ALA A 20 11.75 -6.89 11.29
CA ALA A 20 10.37 -6.53 11.18
C ALA A 20 9.96 -6.91 9.74
N GLU A 21 8.96 -7.76 9.60
CA GLU A 21 8.29 -7.91 8.32
C GLU A 21 7.77 -6.52 7.96
N ASP A 22 8.09 -6.07 6.74
CA ASP A 22 7.64 -4.80 6.19
C ASP A 22 6.11 -4.84 6.06
N ASP A 23 5.44 -4.28 7.07
CA ASP A 23 3.97 -4.23 7.21
C ASP A 23 3.48 -2.92 6.58
N ASP A 24 3.81 -2.72 5.30
CA ASP A 24 3.75 -1.41 4.65
C ASP A 24 2.36 -0.99 4.18
N ASP A 25 1.38 -1.91 4.09
CA ASP A 25 0.03 -1.63 3.64
C ASP A 25 -0.98 -1.73 4.80
N LYS A 26 -1.56 -0.59 5.23
CA LYS A 26 -2.60 -0.56 6.27
C LYS A 26 -3.84 0.21 5.83
N ILE A 27 -5.04 -0.27 6.24
CA ILE A 27 -6.32 0.45 6.15
C ILE A 27 -7.05 0.33 7.49
N VAL A 28 -6.58 1.06 8.49
CA VAL A 28 -7.15 1.06 9.84
C VAL A 28 -8.39 1.93 9.90
N GLY A 29 -9.47 1.41 10.50
CA GLY A 29 -10.72 2.16 10.65
C GLY A 29 -11.53 2.32 9.37
N GLY A 30 -11.23 1.52 8.36
CA GLY A 30 -11.96 1.43 7.10
C GLY A 30 -13.22 0.57 7.19
N TYR A 31 -13.80 0.29 6.04
CA TYR A 31 -14.97 -0.57 5.85
C TYR A 31 -14.80 -1.40 4.58
N THR A 32 -15.44 -2.56 4.49
CA THR A 32 -15.43 -3.36 3.25
C THR A 32 -16.08 -2.54 2.12
N CYS A 33 -15.35 -2.35 1.01
CA CYS A 33 -15.90 -1.68 -0.16
C CYS A 33 -17.09 -2.45 -0.71
N ALA A 34 -18.08 -1.77 -1.26
CA ALA A 34 -19.09 -2.46 -2.05
C ALA A 34 -18.46 -3.08 -3.30
N GLU A 35 -18.91 -4.28 -3.71
CA GLU A 35 -18.42 -4.94 -4.91
C GLU A 35 -18.50 -4.01 -6.14
N ASN A 36 -17.44 -4.00 -6.92
CA ASN A 36 -17.29 -3.15 -8.12
C ASN A 36 -17.35 -1.63 -7.86
N SER A 37 -17.26 -1.16 -6.61
CA SER A 37 -17.25 0.28 -6.30
C SER A 37 -15.90 0.95 -6.57
N VAL A 38 -14.81 0.18 -6.66
CA VAL A 38 -13.44 0.64 -6.95
C VAL A 38 -12.88 -0.16 -8.13
N PRO A 39 -13.45 -0.02 -9.34
CA PRO A 39 -13.18 -0.90 -10.47
C PRO A 39 -11.77 -0.69 -11.09
N TYR A 40 -11.06 0.34 -10.70
CA TYR A 40 -9.68 0.61 -11.10
C TYR A 40 -8.65 -0.02 -10.16
N GLN A 41 -9.07 -0.54 -9.00
CA GLN A 41 -8.16 -1.21 -8.06
C GLN A 41 -7.59 -2.48 -8.67
N VAL A 42 -6.28 -2.66 -8.55
CA VAL A 42 -5.61 -3.90 -8.93
C VAL A 42 -4.81 -4.46 -7.75
N SER A 43 -4.64 -5.79 -7.73
CA SER A 43 -3.72 -6.48 -6.84
C SER A 43 -2.46 -6.84 -7.61
N LEU A 44 -1.30 -6.53 -7.07
CA LEU A 44 0.00 -6.94 -7.58
C LEU A 44 0.40 -8.25 -6.90
N ASN A 45 0.66 -9.28 -7.70
CA ASN A 45 0.89 -10.64 -7.24
C ASN A 45 2.21 -11.20 -7.77
N SER A 46 2.95 -11.89 -6.90
CA SER A 46 4.18 -12.62 -7.24
C SER A 46 4.21 -14.00 -6.59
N GLY A 47 3.07 -14.70 -6.63
CA GLY A 47 2.77 -15.91 -5.88
C GLY A 47 1.92 -15.63 -4.65
N TYR A 48 1.88 -14.38 -4.20
CA TYR A 48 1.05 -13.83 -3.14
C TYR A 48 0.76 -12.35 -3.47
N HIS A 49 -0.30 -11.79 -2.89
CA HIS A 49 -0.57 -10.35 -2.94
C HIS A 49 0.51 -9.61 -2.15
N PHE A 50 1.12 -8.56 -2.74
CA PHE A 50 2.16 -7.80 -2.06
C PHE A 50 1.98 -6.28 -2.16
N CYS A 51 1.18 -5.78 -3.08
CA CYS A 51 0.89 -4.36 -3.25
C CYS A 51 -0.42 -4.14 -4.02
N GLY A 52 -0.96 -2.94 -3.89
CA GLY A 52 -2.04 -2.42 -4.72
C GLY A 52 -1.55 -1.63 -5.93
N GLY A 53 -2.48 -1.13 -6.72
CA GLY A 53 -2.25 -0.21 -7.82
C GLY A 53 -3.56 0.22 -8.46
N SER A 54 -3.47 1.20 -9.37
CA SER A 54 -4.64 1.74 -10.08
C SER A 54 -4.48 1.62 -11.59
N LEU A 55 -5.50 1.09 -12.26
CA LEU A 55 -5.55 1.00 -13.71
C LEU A 55 -5.84 2.38 -14.31
N ILE A 56 -4.88 2.97 -15.01
CA ILE A 56 -4.99 4.31 -15.60
C ILE A 56 -5.30 4.30 -17.11
N SER A 57 -5.07 3.17 -17.75
CA SER A 57 -5.54 2.88 -19.12
C SER A 57 -5.69 1.36 -19.27
N SER A 58 -6.27 0.89 -20.38
CA SER A 58 -6.42 -0.57 -20.60
C SER A 58 -5.09 -1.34 -20.54
N GLN A 59 -3.94 -0.68 -20.61
CA GLN A 59 -2.63 -1.33 -20.65
C GLN A 59 -1.62 -0.80 -19.63
N TRP A 60 -2.00 0.17 -18.79
CA TRP A 60 -1.09 0.76 -17.82
C TRP A 60 -1.70 0.82 -16.43
N VAL A 61 -0.86 0.44 -15.45
CA VAL A 61 -1.15 0.53 -14.01
C VAL A 61 -0.12 1.45 -13.37
N VAL A 62 -0.55 2.31 -12.46
CA VAL A 62 0.30 3.08 -11.57
C VAL A 62 0.34 2.41 -10.20
N SER A 63 1.51 2.36 -9.59
CA SER A 63 1.75 1.85 -8.23
C SER A 63 2.97 2.55 -7.62
N ALA A 64 3.38 2.14 -6.42
CA ALA A 64 4.55 2.67 -5.73
C ALA A 64 5.85 2.01 -6.20
N ALA A 65 6.96 2.75 -6.22
CA ALA A 65 8.26 2.25 -6.64
C ALA A 65 8.87 1.25 -5.64
N HIS A 66 8.52 1.36 -4.34
CA HIS A 66 8.92 0.37 -3.32
C HIS A 66 8.32 -1.02 -3.58
N CYS A 67 7.19 -1.11 -4.28
CA CYS A 67 6.57 -2.36 -4.73
C CYS A 67 7.27 -3.01 -5.93
N TYR A 68 8.41 -2.51 -6.35
CA TYR A 68 9.06 -3.01 -7.55
C TYR A 68 9.48 -4.48 -7.43
N LYS A 69 9.02 -5.27 -8.42
CA LYS A 69 9.53 -6.61 -8.74
C LYS A 69 9.72 -6.71 -10.25
N SER A 70 10.69 -7.52 -10.69
CA SER A 70 10.98 -7.68 -12.11
C SER A 70 9.87 -8.39 -12.89
N ARG A 71 9.04 -9.19 -12.20
CA ARG A 71 7.88 -9.90 -12.74
C ARG A 71 6.71 -9.72 -11.79
N ILE A 72 5.62 -9.20 -12.33
CA ILE A 72 4.39 -8.94 -11.58
C ILE A 72 3.23 -9.50 -12.38
N GLN A 73 2.38 -10.30 -11.75
CA GLN A 73 1.05 -10.62 -12.27
C GLN A 73 0.09 -9.57 -11.72
N VAL A 74 -0.58 -8.85 -12.59
CA VAL A 74 -1.62 -7.89 -12.23
C VAL A 74 -2.97 -8.61 -12.22
N GLN A 75 -3.65 -8.57 -11.08
CA GLN A 75 -4.97 -9.15 -10.89
C GLN A 75 -6.00 -8.02 -10.86
N LEU A 76 -6.87 -7.99 -11.87
CA LEU A 76 -7.90 -6.99 -12.07
C LEU A 76 -9.28 -7.59 -11.77
N GLY A 77 -10.26 -6.73 -11.42
CA GLY A 77 -11.64 -7.14 -11.15
C GLY A 77 -11.81 -8.01 -9.92
N LYS A 78 -10.87 -7.89 -8.94
CA LYS A 78 -10.89 -8.60 -7.66
C LYS A 78 -11.63 -7.77 -6.60
N HIS A 79 -12.44 -8.46 -5.78
CA HIS A 79 -12.98 -7.98 -4.53
C HIS A 79 -12.47 -8.80 -3.37
N ASN A 80 -12.54 -10.12 -3.47
CA ASN A 80 -12.04 -11.05 -2.47
C ASN A 80 -10.83 -11.83 -3.02
N LEU A 81 -9.64 -11.65 -2.40
CA LEU A 81 -8.40 -12.30 -2.85
C LEU A 81 -8.40 -13.81 -2.65
N GLY A 82 -9.16 -14.32 -1.67
CA GLY A 82 -9.26 -15.74 -1.36
C GLY A 82 -10.19 -16.54 -2.30
N LEU A 83 -10.98 -15.86 -3.13
CA LEU A 83 -11.97 -16.49 -4.01
C LEU A 83 -11.59 -16.40 -5.49
N THR A 84 -12.05 -17.34 -6.30
CA THR A 84 -12.06 -17.18 -7.75
C THR A 84 -13.34 -16.46 -8.15
N GLU A 85 -13.20 -15.27 -8.74
CA GLU A 85 -14.32 -14.41 -9.11
C GLU A 85 -14.49 -14.39 -10.64
N SER A 86 -15.74 -14.43 -11.12
CA SER A 86 -16.03 -14.41 -12.56
C SER A 86 -15.63 -13.10 -13.25
N THR A 87 -15.40 -12.04 -12.46
CA THR A 87 -14.99 -10.70 -12.90
C THR A 87 -13.48 -10.56 -13.09
N GLN A 88 -12.68 -11.51 -12.57
CA GLN A 88 -11.24 -11.39 -12.50
C GLN A 88 -10.55 -11.57 -13.86
N GLN A 89 -9.47 -10.81 -14.06
CA GLN A 89 -8.51 -10.99 -15.15
C GLN A 89 -7.10 -10.97 -14.57
N PHE A 90 -6.25 -11.91 -14.99
CA PHE A 90 -4.85 -11.99 -14.60
C PHE A 90 -3.98 -11.72 -15.82
N ILE A 91 -3.18 -10.66 -15.78
CA ILE A 91 -2.32 -10.24 -16.88
C ILE A 91 -0.92 -10.01 -16.33
N ASN A 92 0.07 -10.65 -16.95
CA ASN A 92 1.46 -10.44 -16.56
C ASN A 92 1.98 -9.08 -17.02
N SER A 93 2.94 -8.53 -16.28
CA SER A 93 3.66 -7.34 -16.70
C SER A 93 4.53 -7.61 -17.93
N ALA A 94 4.46 -6.75 -18.95
CA ALA A 94 5.42 -6.68 -20.05
C ALA A 94 6.62 -5.82 -19.67
N LYS A 95 6.41 -4.77 -18.86
CA LYS A 95 7.45 -3.86 -18.40
C LYS A 95 7.08 -3.28 -17.05
N VAL A 96 8.05 -3.15 -16.16
CA VAL A 96 7.93 -2.49 -14.86
C VAL A 96 8.95 -1.35 -14.81
N ILE A 97 8.50 -0.13 -14.56
CA ILE A 97 9.29 1.09 -14.67
C ILE A 97 9.17 1.88 -13.36
N ARG A 98 10.21 1.86 -12.53
CA ARG A 98 10.31 2.77 -11.38
C ARG A 98 10.69 4.16 -11.85
N HIS A 99 10.25 5.18 -11.13
CA HIS A 99 10.73 6.54 -11.33
C HIS A 99 12.26 6.58 -11.18
N SER A 100 12.97 7.26 -12.09
CA SER A 100 14.44 7.29 -12.09
C SER A 100 15.04 8.02 -10.89
N GLY A 101 14.29 8.91 -10.25
CA GLY A 101 14.66 9.64 -9.05
C GLY A 101 14.15 8.99 -7.75
N TYR A 102 13.62 7.75 -7.78
CA TYR A 102 13.17 7.08 -6.57
C TYR A 102 14.31 6.87 -5.59
N SER A 103 14.09 7.28 -4.35
CA SER A 103 15.01 7.09 -3.23
C SER A 103 14.40 6.13 -2.21
N SER A 104 14.98 4.95 -2.04
CA SER A 104 14.53 4.01 -1.02
C SER A 104 14.83 4.46 0.42
N TYR A 105 15.67 5.49 0.60
CA TYR A 105 15.99 6.05 1.90
C TYR A 105 14.98 7.11 2.36
N THR A 106 14.55 7.98 1.44
CA THR A 106 13.61 9.08 1.72
C THR A 106 12.21 8.80 1.20
N LEU A 107 12.02 7.75 0.43
CA LEU A 107 10.81 7.43 -0.34
C LEU A 107 10.36 8.54 -1.30
N ASP A 108 11.27 9.46 -1.62
CA ASP A 108 10.97 10.50 -2.60
C ASP A 108 10.80 9.89 -3.99
N ASN A 109 9.86 10.41 -4.77
CA ASN A 109 9.47 9.90 -6.08
C ASN A 109 9.03 8.41 -6.05
N ASP A 110 8.28 8.00 -5.03
CA ASP A 110 7.82 6.64 -4.86
C ASP A 110 6.65 6.29 -5.79
N ILE A 111 6.92 6.31 -7.08
CA ILE A 111 5.96 6.02 -8.13
C ILE A 111 6.55 5.06 -9.17
N MET A 112 5.69 4.17 -9.68
CA MET A 112 6.05 3.14 -10.63
C MET A 112 4.94 2.95 -11.66
N LEU A 113 5.30 2.66 -12.90
CA LEU A 113 4.39 2.27 -13.98
C LEU A 113 4.59 0.81 -14.35
N ILE A 114 3.49 0.10 -14.54
CA ILE A 114 3.47 -1.29 -15.00
C ILE A 114 2.72 -1.33 -16.32
N LYS A 115 3.41 -1.76 -17.39
CA LYS A 115 2.77 -2.05 -18.66
C LYS A 115 2.29 -3.49 -18.67
N LEU A 116 1.01 -3.70 -18.95
CA LEU A 116 0.41 -5.02 -19.10
C LEU A 116 0.85 -5.67 -20.42
N ALA A 117 1.04 -6.98 -20.42
CA ALA A 117 1.43 -7.74 -21.61
C ALA A 117 0.34 -7.71 -22.70
N THR A 118 -0.92 -7.70 -22.29
CA THR A 118 -2.08 -7.53 -23.15
C THR A 118 -3.03 -6.47 -22.52
N PRO A 119 -3.81 -5.74 -23.32
CA PRO A 119 -4.79 -4.83 -22.77
C PRO A 119 -5.83 -5.57 -21.90
N ALA A 120 -6.20 -4.96 -20.76
CA ALA A 120 -7.31 -5.43 -19.95
C ALA A 120 -8.63 -5.22 -20.71
N THR A 121 -9.54 -6.18 -20.58
CA THR A 121 -10.91 -6.05 -21.07
C THR A 121 -11.72 -5.29 -20.03
N LEU A 122 -12.18 -4.10 -20.38
CA LEU A 122 -12.98 -3.27 -19.47
C LEU A 122 -14.38 -3.85 -19.29
N SER A 123 -14.89 -3.74 -18.08
CA SER A 123 -16.20 -4.26 -17.66
C SER A 123 -16.74 -3.42 -16.51
N LYS A 124 -17.88 -3.80 -15.92
CA LYS A 124 -18.36 -3.16 -14.68
C LYS A 124 -17.35 -3.26 -13.53
N ALA A 125 -16.60 -4.37 -13.45
CA ALA A 125 -15.62 -4.63 -12.40
C ALA A 125 -14.19 -4.15 -12.72
N ILE A 126 -13.91 -3.76 -13.97
CA ILE A 126 -12.59 -3.33 -14.43
C ILE A 126 -12.76 -2.06 -15.24
N GLN A 127 -12.41 -0.92 -14.67
CA GLN A 127 -12.46 0.40 -15.29
C GLN A 127 -11.16 1.14 -15.05
N THR A 128 -10.91 2.18 -15.82
CA THR A 128 -9.76 3.06 -15.61
C THR A 128 -10.13 4.24 -14.74
N ILE A 129 -9.14 4.79 -14.00
CA ILE A 129 -9.25 6.08 -13.34
C ILE A 129 -8.41 7.11 -14.10
N PRO A 130 -8.94 8.30 -14.40
CA PRO A 130 -8.18 9.34 -15.09
C PRO A 130 -7.08 9.89 -14.17
N LEU A 131 -5.94 10.27 -14.76
CA LEU A 131 -4.91 11.02 -14.05
C LEU A 131 -5.42 12.43 -13.72
N PRO A 132 -5.02 13.00 -12.58
CA PRO A 132 -5.40 14.35 -12.19
C PRO A 132 -4.78 15.38 -13.17
N THR A 133 -5.51 16.49 -13.38
CA THR A 133 -5.02 17.63 -14.20
C THR A 133 -4.42 18.74 -13.34
N SER A 134 -4.58 18.67 -12.03
CA SER A 134 -4.02 19.60 -11.04
C SER A 134 -3.82 18.90 -9.71
N CYS A 135 -2.96 19.47 -8.85
CA CYS A 135 -2.82 18.96 -7.48
C CYS A 135 -4.13 19.09 -6.72
N VAL A 136 -4.39 18.11 -5.87
CA VAL A 136 -5.56 18.10 -4.99
C VAL A 136 -5.43 19.17 -3.91
N ALA A 137 -6.51 19.84 -3.56
CA ALA A 137 -6.54 20.84 -2.49
C ALA A 137 -6.65 20.18 -1.12
N ALA A 138 -6.01 20.78 -0.10
CA ALA A 138 -6.19 20.37 1.30
C ALA A 138 -7.68 20.42 1.69
N GLY A 139 -8.12 19.47 2.53
CA GLY A 139 -9.52 19.28 2.92
C GLY A 139 -10.35 18.48 1.92
N THR A 140 -9.85 18.19 0.72
CA THR A 140 -10.55 17.30 -0.22
C THR A 140 -10.62 15.89 0.36
N THR A 141 -11.82 15.29 0.35
CA THR A 141 -11.98 13.90 0.78
C THR A 141 -11.56 12.95 -0.33
N CYS A 142 -10.56 12.13 -0.07
CA CYS A 142 -10.09 11.06 -0.94
C CYS A 142 -10.66 9.70 -0.49
N LEU A 143 -10.81 8.78 -1.44
CA LEU A 143 -11.08 7.37 -1.18
C LEU A 143 -9.76 6.61 -1.25
N ILE A 144 -9.41 5.96 -0.16
CA ILE A 144 -8.27 5.05 -0.04
C ILE A 144 -8.81 3.63 -0.10
N SER A 145 -8.18 2.75 -0.86
CA SER A 145 -8.63 1.37 -0.97
C SER A 145 -7.46 0.38 -1.11
N GLY A 146 -7.65 -0.84 -0.60
CA GLY A 146 -6.64 -1.90 -0.68
C GLY A 146 -6.97 -3.09 0.22
N TRP A 147 -6.08 -4.07 0.24
CA TRP A 147 -6.13 -5.27 1.08
C TRP A 147 -5.06 -5.25 2.19
N GLY A 148 -4.62 -4.07 2.56
CA GLY A 148 -3.61 -3.85 3.58
C GLY A 148 -4.11 -4.19 4.98
N ASN A 149 -3.17 -4.23 5.93
CA ASN A 149 -3.44 -4.53 7.33
C ASN A 149 -4.50 -3.57 7.91
N THR A 150 -5.53 -4.11 8.57
CA THR A 150 -6.63 -3.32 9.15
C THR A 150 -6.44 -2.98 10.62
N LEU A 151 -5.35 -3.44 11.25
CA LEU A 151 -5.07 -3.18 12.67
C LEU A 151 -3.98 -2.14 12.85
N SER A 152 -4.14 -1.29 13.86
CA SER A 152 -3.11 -0.34 14.30
C SER A 152 -1.94 -1.03 15.04
N SER A 153 -2.18 -2.22 15.63
CA SER A 153 -1.15 -3.05 16.27
C SER A 153 -1.43 -4.52 15.94
N GLY A 154 -0.38 -5.27 15.58
CA GLY A 154 -0.50 -6.62 15.04
C GLY A 154 -0.92 -6.61 13.57
N SER A 155 -1.25 -7.77 13.02
CA SER A 155 -1.58 -7.95 11.62
C SER A 155 -2.93 -8.63 11.43
N ASN A 156 -3.74 -8.07 10.54
CA ASN A 156 -4.98 -8.67 10.02
C ASN A 156 -5.15 -8.24 8.57
N TYR A 157 -4.74 -9.08 7.65
CA TYR A 157 -4.88 -8.83 6.22
C TYR A 157 -6.24 -9.37 5.74
N PRO A 158 -7.15 -8.49 5.31
CA PRO A 158 -8.48 -8.90 4.86
C PRO A 158 -8.41 -9.54 3.48
N ASP A 159 -9.25 -10.56 3.26
CA ASP A 159 -9.46 -11.07 1.91
C ASP A 159 -10.30 -10.11 1.05
N GLU A 160 -11.23 -9.38 1.66
CA GLU A 160 -12.11 -8.43 0.97
C GLU A 160 -11.52 -7.03 0.91
N LEU A 161 -11.69 -6.37 -0.23
CA LEU A 161 -11.20 -5.00 -0.48
C LEU A 161 -11.76 -4.02 0.55
N GLN A 162 -10.88 -3.29 1.23
CA GLN A 162 -11.23 -2.28 2.23
C GLN A 162 -11.18 -0.89 1.63
N CYS A 163 -12.03 0.00 2.17
CA CYS A 163 -12.19 1.39 1.80
C CYS A 163 -12.08 2.28 3.03
N LEU A 164 -11.44 3.44 2.86
CA LEU A 164 -11.37 4.50 3.87
C LEU A 164 -11.52 5.84 3.18
N LYS A 165 -12.44 6.69 3.67
CA LYS A 165 -12.52 8.09 3.26
C LYS A 165 -11.68 8.92 4.23
N ALA A 166 -10.74 9.71 3.69
CA ALA A 166 -9.88 10.57 4.48
C ALA A 166 -9.59 11.90 3.78
N PRO A 167 -9.41 13.00 4.51
CA PRO A 167 -9.10 14.30 3.92
C PRO A 167 -7.62 14.41 3.56
N VAL A 168 -7.32 15.19 2.54
CA VAL A 168 -5.98 15.67 2.27
C VAL A 168 -5.60 16.68 3.34
N LEU A 169 -4.45 16.50 3.98
CA LEU A 169 -3.92 17.42 5.00
C LEU A 169 -3.22 18.62 4.32
N THR A 170 -3.06 19.72 5.06
CA THR A 170 -2.22 20.82 4.62
C THR A 170 -0.74 20.41 4.68
N ASP A 171 0.11 21.10 3.90
CA ASP A 171 1.58 20.88 3.94
C ASP A 171 2.14 21.11 5.36
N GLU A 172 1.58 22.07 6.11
CA GLU A 172 1.95 22.35 7.50
C GLU A 172 1.60 21.16 8.40
N GLN A 173 0.35 20.69 8.37
CA GLN A 173 -0.10 19.51 9.13
C GLN A 173 0.73 18.27 8.81
N CYS A 174 1.03 18.07 7.53
CA CYS A 174 1.85 16.94 7.06
C CYS A 174 3.28 17.04 7.60
N SER A 175 3.91 18.22 7.51
CA SER A 175 5.26 18.46 7.99
C SER A 175 5.38 18.40 9.52
N ASP A 176 4.36 18.83 10.25
CA ASP A 176 4.30 18.74 11.71
C ASP A 176 4.17 17.29 12.17
N ALA A 177 3.38 16.47 11.46
CA ALA A 177 3.23 15.05 11.75
C ALA A 177 4.51 14.25 11.46
N TYR A 178 5.26 14.62 10.40
CA TYR A 178 6.47 13.93 9.93
C TYR A 178 7.65 14.91 9.73
N PRO A 179 8.24 15.47 10.80
CA PRO A 179 9.27 16.50 10.70
C PRO A 179 10.48 16.05 9.88
N GLY A 180 10.81 16.83 8.83
CA GLY A 180 11.98 16.58 7.98
C GLY A 180 11.86 15.39 7.02
N GLN A 181 10.69 14.74 6.92
CA GLN A 181 10.50 13.54 6.09
C GLN A 181 9.69 13.82 4.82
N ILE A 182 8.89 14.91 4.81
CA ILE A 182 8.00 15.23 3.69
C ILE A 182 8.76 15.99 2.61
N THR A 183 8.70 15.49 1.37
CA THR A 183 9.26 16.17 0.20
C THR A 183 8.14 16.85 -0.60
N LYS A 184 8.54 17.70 -1.57
CA LYS A 184 7.59 18.36 -2.49
C LYS A 184 6.81 17.39 -3.39
N ASN A 185 7.19 16.12 -3.43
CA ASN A 185 6.55 15.07 -4.22
C ASN A 185 5.64 14.18 -3.36
N MET A 186 5.33 14.58 -2.13
CA MET A 186 4.49 13.85 -1.19
C MET A 186 3.31 14.70 -0.73
N ILE A 187 2.20 14.03 -0.41
CA ILE A 187 1.05 14.62 0.28
C ILE A 187 0.65 13.69 1.42
N CYS A 188 -0.04 14.25 2.41
CA CYS A 188 -0.65 13.46 3.46
C CYS A 188 -2.17 13.38 3.25
N VAL A 189 -2.72 12.17 3.40
CA VAL A 189 -4.15 11.92 3.38
C VAL A 189 -4.49 11.08 4.61
N GLY A 190 -5.25 11.61 5.55
CA GLY A 190 -5.50 10.90 6.80
C GLY A 190 -6.10 11.78 7.89
N TYR A 191 -6.03 11.32 9.13
CA TYR A 191 -6.55 11.96 10.31
C TYR A 191 -5.44 12.12 11.37
N LEU A 192 -5.32 13.31 11.95
CA LEU A 192 -4.31 13.60 12.99
C LEU A 192 -4.66 13.00 14.36
N GLU A 193 -5.95 12.69 14.59
CA GLU A 193 -6.42 12.19 15.89
C GLU A 193 -6.14 10.69 16.10
N GLY A 194 -5.65 9.98 15.07
CA GLY A 194 -5.45 8.53 15.11
C GLY A 194 -6.74 7.72 14.97
N GLY A 195 -6.64 6.38 15.01
CA GLY A 195 -7.78 5.45 14.89
C GLY A 195 -8.30 5.24 13.47
N LYS A 196 -7.89 6.06 12.52
CA LYS A 196 -8.11 5.90 11.07
C LYS A 196 -6.80 6.24 10.38
N ASP A 197 -6.17 5.24 9.82
CA ASP A 197 -4.87 5.38 9.18
C ASP A 197 -4.79 4.45 7.97
N SER A 198 -4.17 4.95 6.93
CA SER A 198 -3.83 4.18 5.73
C SER A 198 -2.34 3.95 5.60
N CYS A 199 -1.58 4.40 6.62
CA CYS A 199 -0.14 4.44 6.59
C CYS A 199 0.45 4.17 7.97
N GLN A 200 1.53 3.42 8.00
CA GLN A 200 2.50 3.47 9.11
C GLN A 200 3.66 4.39 8.72
N PRO A 201 4.44 4.91 9.70
CA PRO A 201 5.34 6.05 9.52
C PRO A 201 6.44 5.92 8.47
N TRP A 202 6.48 4.87 7.69
CA TRP A 202 7.59 4.64 6.78
C TRP A 202 7.23 4.31 5.33
N ASN A 203 6.01 3.96 4.96
CA ASN A 203 5.74 3.57 3.57
C ASN A 203 4.26 3.50 3.20
N SER A 204 3.63 4.57 2.80
CA SER A 204 2.50 4.43 1.90
C SER A 204 2.27 5.67 1.09
N LEU A 205 2.64 5.61 -0.13
CA LEU A 205 2.02 6.37 -1.18
C LEU A 205 0.86 5.52 -1.69
N GLN A 206 -0.32 5.84 -1.25
CA GLN A 206 -1.49 5.32 -1.90
C GLN A 206 -1.74 6.12 -3.16
N THR A 207 -1.81 5.41 -4.25
CA THR A 207 -2.20 5.96 -5.54
C THR A 207 -3.61 6.52 -5.45
N TRP A 208 -3.73 7.71 -5.89
CA TRP A 208 -4.85 8.64 -6.09
C TRP A 208 -6.15 8.03 -6.56
#